data_37085604b741d2c9c88a8e826ff1ac68
#
_entry.id   37085604b741d2c9c88a8e826ff1ac68
#
_cell.length_a   1.000
_cell.length_b   1.000
_cell.length_c   1.000
_cell.angle_alpha   90.00
_cell.angle_beta   90.00
_cell.angle_gamma   90.00
#
_symmetry.space_group_name_H-M   'P 1'
#
loop_
_entity.id
_entity.type
_entity.pdbx_description
1 polymer ?
#
loop_
_entity_poly.entity_id
_entity_poly.type
_entity_poly.pdbx_seq_one_letter_code
_entity_poly.pdbx_strand_id
1 'polypeptide(L)'
;MRDHRIDLNLLVHVPVDDLRYVGAVVNTAKVTPGANVVVFGLGGIGLNVIQGARMVGADKIIGVDLNDSKEEWGRRFGMTHFVNPKKIDGDIVAHLVALTDGGADFTFDCTGNTTVMRQALEACHRGWGVSVVIGVAEAGKEISTRPFQLVTGRVWKGTAFGGARGRTDVPKIVDWYMNGKIQIDPMITHVLKLEEINKGFDLMHEGKSIRSVVVF
;
A
#
# COMPACT_ATOMS: atom_id res chain seq x y z
N MET A 1 -23.88 7.39 25.94
CA MET A 1 -24.21 7.23 24.52
C MET A 1 -23.64 8.44 23.79
N ARG A 2 -22.53 8.30 23.04
CA ARG A 2 -22.05 9.37 22.16
C ARG A 2 -22.89 9.32 20.89
N ASP A 3 -23.54 10.44 20.57
CA ASP A 3 -24.33 10.60 19.36
C ASP A 3 -23.38 10.56 18.15
N HIS A 4 -23.25 9.39 17.53
CA HIS A 4 -22.45 9.18 16.33
C HIS A 4 -23.28 9.58 15.10
N ARG A 5 -23.66 10.84 15.02
CA ARG A 5 -24.10 11.39 13.75
C ARG A 5 -22.86 11.48 12.87
N ILE A 6 -22.74 10.54 11.97
CA ILE A 6 -21.75 10.61 10.88
C ILE A 6 -22.13 11.86 10.09
N ASP A 7 -21.29 12.89 10.15
CA ASP A 7 -21.44 14.04 9.28
C ASP A 7 -21.26 13.54 7.84
N LEU A 8 -22.35 13.56 7.07
CA LEU A 8 -22.33 13.13 5.66
C LEU A 8 -21.31 13.92 4.83
N ASN A 9 -21.00 15.15 5.23
CA ASN A 9 -19.91 15.92 4.63
C ASN A 9 -18.54 15.30 4.92
N LEU A 10 -18.35 14.67 6.09
CA LEU A 10 -17.13 13.93 6.42
C LEU A 10 -17.00 12.65 5.58
N LEU A 11 -18.11 11.96 5.29
CA LEU A 11 -18.13 10.75 4.45
C LEU A 11 -17.79 11.05 2.99
N VAL A 12 -18.11 12.22 2.47
CA VAL A 12 -17.72 12.66 1.13
C VAL A 12 -16.20 12.93 1.06
N HIS A 13 -15.57 13.21 2.20
CA HIS A 13 -14.14 13.51 2.30
C HIS A 13 -13.28 12.28 2.66
N VAL A 14 -13.87 11.17 3.13
CA VAL A 14 -13.15 9.92 3.34
C VAL A 14 -13.14 9.14 2.03
N PRO A 15 -12.04 9.14 1.26
CA PRO A 15 -11.99 8.36 0.04
C PRO A 15 -12.10 6.88 0.42
N VAL A 16 -13.28 6.31 0.22
CA VAL A 16 -13.52 4.88 0.46
C VAL A 16 -12.50 4.01 -0.24
N ASP A 17 -11.91 4.53 -1.29
CA ASP A 17 -10.85 3.91 -2.06
C ASP A 17 -9.57 3.69 -1.24
N ASP A 18 -9.17 4.63 -0.37
CA ASP A 18 -7.98 4.48 0.46
C ASP A 18 -8.18 3.42 1.54
N LEU A 19 -9.37 3.32 2.06
CA LEU A 19 -9.73 2.31 3.05
C LEU A 19 -9.60 0.88 2.51
N ARG A 20 -9.76 0.70 1.20
CA ARG A 20 -9.64 -0.61 0.54
C ARG A 20 -8.24 -1.18 0.61
N TYR A 21 -7.21 -0.35 0.65
CA TYR A 21 -5.82 -0.83 0.66
C TYR A 21 -5.40 -1.40 2.01
N VAL A 22 -5.98 -0.93 3.11
CA VAL A 22 -5.89 -1.61 4.41
C VAL A 22 -6.54 -3.01 4.32
N GLY A 23 -7.64 -3.13 3.57
CA GLY A 23 -8.29 -4.42 3.28
C GLY A 23 -7.37 -5.40 2.52
N ALA A 24 -6.48 -4.92 1.64
CA ALA A 24 -5.52 -5.78 0.97
C ALA A 24 -4.62 -6.53 1.96
N VAL A 25 -4.25 -5.88 3.07
CA VAL A 25 -3.47 -6.47 4.15
C VAL A 25 -4.29 -7.46 4.96
N VAL A 26 -5.48 -7.04 5.41
CA VAL A 26 -6.29 -7.79 6.38
C VAL A 26 -7.08 -8.92 5.72
N ASN A 27 -7.73 -8.64 4.59
CA ASN A 27 -8.66 -9.58 3.96
C ASN A 27 -7.99 -10.43 2.88
N THR A 28 -7.18 -9.79 1.99
CA THR A 28 -6.58 -10.48 0.85
C THR A 28 -5.32 -11.24 1.25
N ALA A 29 -4.32 -10.56 1.80
CA ALA A 29 -3.05 -11.15 2.22
C ALA A 29 -3.20 -11.92 3.52
N LYS A 30 -4.04 -11.44 4.44
CA LYS A 30 -4.20 -11.96 5.80
C LYS A 30 -2.87 -11.95 6.55
N VAL A 31 -2.22 -10.78 6.53
CA VAL A 31 -0.94 -10.57 7.20
C VAL A 31 -1.07 -10.92 8.68
N THR A 32 -0.13 -11.69 9.17
CA THR A 32 -0.09 -12.15 10.57
C THR A 32 0.83 -11.27 11.43
N PRO A 33 0.59 -11.18 12.74
CA PRO A 33 1.52 -10.52 13.65
C PRO A 33 2.93 -11.11 13.54
N GLY A 34 3.95 -10.26 13.62
CA GLY A 34 5.36 -10.65 13.53
C GLY A 34 5.87 -10.86 12.09
N ALA A 35 5.02 -10.71 11.06
CA ALA A 35 5.42 -10.89 9.67
C ALA A 35 6.36 -9.79 9.16
N ASN A 36 7.25 -10.15 8.23
CA ASN A 36 8.04 -9.23 7.42
C ASN A 36 7.24 -8.80 6.18
N VAL A 37 6.99 -7.51 6.04
CA VAL A 37 6.18 -6.94 4.96
C VAL A 37 7.01 -5.98 4.12
N VAL A 38 6.95 -6.11 2.80
CA VAL A 38 7.55 -5.15 1.86
C VAL A 38 6.47 -4.49 1.01
N VAL A 39 6.49 -3.16 0.94
CA VAL A 39 5.55 -2.33 0.21
C VAL A 39 6.29 -1.54 -0.87
N PHE A 40 5.99 -1.80 -2.13
CA PHE A 40 6.57 -1.11 -3.26
C PHE A 40 5.67 0.05 -3.70
N GLY A 41 6.20 1.27 -3.61
CA GLY A 41 5.50 2.52 -3.90
C GLY A 41 4.82 3.10 -2.65
N LEU A 42 5.25 4.30 -2.24
CA LEU A 42 4.79 5.01 -1.05
C LEU A 42 3.87 6.19 -1.39
N GLY A 43 2.97 5.99 -2.35
CA GLY A 43 1.82 6.86 -2.60
C GLY A 43 0.67 6.57 -1.64
N GLY A 44 -0.51 7.14 -1.90
CA GLY A 44 -1.70 6.92 -1.08
C GLY A 44 -2.04 5.44 -0.87
N ILE A 45 -1.84 4.60 -1.89
CA ILE A 45 -2.04 3.14 -1.81
C ILE A 45 -1.07 2.52 -0.81
N GLY A 46 0.24 2.71 -1.02
CA GLY A 46 1.28 2.06 -0.20
C GLY A 46 1.27 2.53 1.25
N LEU A 47 0.99 3.81 1.52
CA LEU A 47 0.87 4.33 2.88
C LEU A 47 -0.29 3.68 3.64
N ASN A 48 -1.40 3.37 2.99
CA ASN A 48 -2.50 2.63 3.59
C ASN A 48 -2.15 1.16 3.84
N VAL A 49 -1.38 0.53 2.95
CA VAL A 49 -0.84 -0.83 3.16
C VAL A 49 0.09 -0.83 4.38
N ILE A 50 0.97 0.17 4.54
CA ILE A 50 1.84 0.32 5.71
C ILE A 50 1.03 0.43 7.00
N GLN A 51 -0.02 1.28 7.02
CA GLN A 51 -0.92 1.38 8.18
C GLN A 51 -1.59 0.04 8.50
N GLY A 52 -2.08 -0.66 7.48
CA GLY A 52 -2.66 -1.98 7.64
C GLY A 52 -1.69 -2.97 8.25
N ALA A 53 -0.44 -3.02 7.75
CA ALA A 53 0.62 -3.88 8.27
C ALA A 53 0.95 -3.55 9.74
N ARG A 54 1.08 -2.26 10.07
CA ARG A 54 1.26 -1.81 11.47
C ARG A 54 0.08 -2.24 12.35
N MET A 55 -1.14 -2.04 11.88
CA MET A 55 -2.37 -2.35 12.65
C MET A 55 -2.47 -3.83 13.01
N VAL A 56 -2.02 -4.73 12.13
CA VAL A 56 -2.03 -6.18 12.40
C VAL A 56 -0.79 -6.66 13.16
N GLY A 57 0.16 -5.78 13.48
CA GLY A 57 1.34 -6.12 14.26
C GLY A 57 2.46 -6.79 13.45
N ALA A 58 2.64 -6.43 12.18
CA ALA A 58 3.81 -6.83 11.42
C ALA A 58 5.10 -6.32 12.10
N ASP A 59 6.19 -7.08 12.00
CA ASP A 59 7.48 -6.74 12.63
C ASP A 59 8.29 -5.78 11.76
N LYS A 60 8.82 -6.25 10.63
CA LYS A 60 9.49 -5.38 9.66
C LYS A 60 8.49 -4.90 8.62
N ILE A 61 8.30 -3.59 8.53
CA ILE A 61 7.49 -2.94 7.51
C ILE A 61 8.43 -2.11 6.65
N ILE A 62 8.79 -2.64 5.50
CA ILE A 62 9.80 -2.09 4.60
C ILE A 62 9.07 -1.37 3.45
N GLY A 63 9.30 -0.06 3.34
CA GLY A 63 8.80 0.73 2.22
C GLY A 63 9.88 0.92 1.15
N VAL A 64 9.52 0.69 -0.10
CA VAL A 64 10.41 0.84 -1.26
C VAL A 64 9.87 1.95 -2.15
N ASP A 65 10.65 3.02 -2.34
CA ASP A 65 10.28 4.13 -3.25
C ASP A 65 11.53 4.75 -3.88
N LEU A 66 11.37 5.31 -5.08
CA LEU A 66 12.43 6.02 -5.81
C LEU A 66 12.65 7.45 -5.32
N ASN A 67 11.73 7.99 -4.53
CA ASN A 67 11.73 9.34 -4.01
C ASN A 67 11.96 9.34 -2.50
N ASP A 68 13.12 9.83 -2.07
CA ASP A 68 13.49 9.89 -0.65
C ASP A 68 12.51 10.72 0.21
N SER A 69 11.82 11.69 -0.37
CA SER A 69 10.83 12.49 0.37
C SER A 69 9.67 11.67 0.91
N LYS A 70 9.48 10.45 0.40
CA LYS A 70 8.44 9.51 0.86
C LYS A 70 8.83 8.78 2.15
N GLU A 71 10.10 8.81 2.54
CA GLU A 71 10.56 8.16 3.78
C GLU A 71 9.82 8.70 5.02
N GLU A 72 9.75 10.03 5.15
CA GLU A 72 9.08 10.67 6.28
C GLU A 72 7.60 10.26 6.38
N TRP A 73 6.92 10.25 5.23
CA TRP A 73 5.53 9.79 5.15
C TRP A 73 5.39 8.33 5.57
N GLY A 74 6.23 7.45 5.03
CA GLY A 74 6.21 6.03 5.41
C GLY A 74 6.41 5.83 6.91
N ARG A 75 7.39 6.51 7.52
CA ARG A 75 7.66 6.44 8.96
C ARG A 75 6.50 6.93 9.81
N ARG A 76 5.87 8.02 9.41
CA ARG A 76 4.66 8.55 10.08
C ARG A 76 3.54 7.52 10.18
N PHE A 77 3.37 6.70 9.14
CA PHE A 77 2.34 5.66 9.08
C PHE A 77 2.77 4.30 9.63
N GLY A 78 4.03 4.14 10.04
CA GLY A 78 4.49 2.96 10.76
C GLY A 78 5.51 2.10 10.00
N MET A 79 6.08 2.60 8.91
CA MET A 79 7.22 1.98 8.23
C MET A 79 8.43 1.91 9.16
N THR A 80 9.08 0.75 9.21
CA THR A 80 10.27 0.53 10.03
C THR A 80 11.57 0.74 9.25
N HIS A 81 11.58 0.42 7.96
CA HIS A 81 12.75 0.53 7.08
C HIS A 81 12.35 1.18 5.75
N PHE A 82 13.22 2.06 5.25
CA PHE A 82 13.06 2.67 3.92
C PHE A 82 14.18 2.18 3.00
N VAL A 83 13.81 1.85 1.77
CA VAL A 83 14.76 1.42 0.73
C VAL A 83 14.51 2.21 -0.54
N ASN A 84 15.52 2.97 -0.98
CA ASN A 84 15.51 3.59 -2.30
C ASN A 84 16.32 2.72 -3.28
N PRO A 85 15.67 2.10 -4.29
CA PRO A 85 16.36 1.24 -5.25
C PRO A 85 17.51 1.91 -5.99
N LYS A 86 17.44 3.24 -6.19
CA LYS A 86 18.52 4.01 -6.85
C LYS A 86 19.81 4.10 -6.02
N LYS A 87 19.74 3.78 -4.74
CA LYS A 87 20.87 3.86 -3.79
C LYS A 87 21.40 2.47 -3.41
N ILE A 88 20.86 1.42 -3.99
CA ILE A 88 21.29 0.06 -3.73
C ILE A 88 22.29 -0.35 -4.79
N ASP A 89 23.48 -0.76 -4.35
CA ASP A 89 24.48 -1.37 -5.22
C ASP A 89 24.06 -2.82 -5.51
N GLY A 90 23.64 -3.09 -6.74
CA GLY A 90 23.25 -4.43 -7.18
C GLY A 90 21.74 -4.64 -7.27
N ASP A 91 21.31 -5.88 -7.02
CA ASP A 91 19.92 -6.31 -7.20
C ASP A 91 19.05 -5.98 -5.98
N ILE A 92 17.99 -5.21 -6.20
CA ILE A 92 17.02 -4.86 -5.16
C ILE A 92 16.35 -6.09 -4.54
N VAL A 93 16.09 -7.14 -5.31
CA VAL A 93 15.47 -8.37 -4.78
C VAL A 93 16.42 -9.04 -3.79
N ALA A 94 17.69 -9.19 -4.16
CA ALA A 94 18.71 -9.76 -3.27
C ALA A 94 18.85 -8.94 -1.97
N HIS A 95 18.83 -7.61 -2.09
CA HIS A 95 18.87 -6.71 -0.92
C HIS A 95 17.67 -6.92 0.02
N LEU A 96 16.45 -6.98 -0.53
CA LEU A 96 15.24 -7.19 0.27
C LEU A 96 15.19 -8.59 0.90
N VAL A 97 15.64 -9.61 0.18
CA VAL A 97 15.76 -10.99 0.71
C VAL A 97 16.71 -11.03 1.90
N ALA A 98 17.87 -10.34 1.80
CA ALA A 98 18.82 -10.25 2.90
C ALA A 98 18.25 -9.48 4.10
N LEU A 99 17.53 -8.37 3.86
CA LEU A 99 16.93 -7.55 4.91
C LEU A 99 15.79 -8.27 5.66
N THR A 100 15.18 -9.27 5.04
CA THR A 100 14.06 -10.06 5.58
C THR A 100 14.44 -11.51 5.93
N ASP A 101 15.73 -11.79 6.11
CA ASP A 101 16.25 -13.10 6.55
C ASP A 101 15.77 -14.27 5.66
N GLY A 102 15.85 -14.11 4.34
CA GLY A 102 15.50 -15.16 3.37
C GLY A 102 14.26 -14.86 2.52
N GLY A 103 13.65 -13.70 2.69
CA GLY A 103 12.52 -13.18 1.93
C GLY A 103 11.36 -12.73 2.80
N ALA A 104 10.56 -11.83 2.28
CA ALA A 104 9.40 -11.29 3.00
C ALA A 104 8.25 -12.31 3.06
N ASP A 105 7.53 -12.34 4.17
CA ASP A 105 6.29 -13.12 4.29
C ASP A 105 5.21 -12.57 3.34
N PHE A 106 5.14 -11.24 3.23
CA PHE A 106 4.18 -10.56 2.36
C PHE A 106 4.83 -9.42 1.61
N THR A 107 4.53 -9.31 0.32
CA THR A 107 4.90 -8.15 -0.49
C THR A 107 3.67 -7.55 -1.16
N PHE A 108 3.69 -6.22 -1.35
CA PHE A 108 2.59 -5.50 -1.98
C PHE A 108 3.14 -4.61 -3.09
N ASP A 109 2.66 -4.81 -4.33
CA ASP A 109 2.88 -3.84 -5.38
C ASP A 109 1.79 -2.77 -5.36
N CYS A 110 2.21 -1.51 -5.15
CA CYS A 110 1.35 -0.33 -5.16
C CYS A 110 1.73 0.63 -6.30
N THR A 111 2.55 0.18 -7.26
CA THR A 111 3.08 1.02 -8.33
C THR A 111 2.38 0.86 -9.67
N GLY A 112 1.86 -0.33 -9.95
CA GLY A 112 1.35 -0.69 -11.27
C GLY A 112 2.43 -1.00 -12.31
N ASN A 113 3.69 -1.07 -11.90
CA ASN A 113 4.80 -1.40 -12.79
C ASN A 113 5.03 -2.91 -12.85
N THR A 114 4.97 -3.51 -14.04
CA THR A 114 5.08 -4.97 -14.22
C THR A 114 6.43 -5.53 -13.80
N THR A 115 7.52 -4.76 -13.92
CA THR A 115 8.84 -5.15 -13.42
C THR A 115 8.85 -5.19 -11.89
N VAL A 116 8.25 -4.19 -11.24
CA VAL A 116 8.12 -4.13 -9.77
C VAL A 116 7.23 -5.26 -9.26
N MET A 117 6.13 -5.59 -9.95
CA MET A 117 5.28 -6.72 -9.61
C MET A 117 6.08 -8.04 -9.56
N ARG A 118 6.96 -8.24 -10.55
CA ARG A 118 7.85 -9.40 -10.57
C ARG A 118 8.87 -9.36 -9.43
N GLN A 119 9.52 -8.23 -9.19
CA GLN A 119 10.47 -8.05 -8.08
C GLN A 119 9.79 -8.32 -6.73
N ALA A 120 8.55 -7.88 -6.56
CA ALA A 120 7.75 -8.14 -5.36
C ALA A 120 7.55 -9.65 -5.13
N LEU A 121 7.21 -10.40 -6.17
CA LEU A 121 7.10 -11.86 -6.06
C LEU A 121 8.46 -12.51 -5.71
N GLU A 122 9.52 -12.09 -6.39
CA GLU A 122 10.85 -12.68 -6.22
C GLU A 122 11.46 -12.36 -4.84
N ALA A 123 11.06 -11.24 -4.22
CA ALA A 123 11.46 -10.84 -2.87
C ALA A 123 10.72 -11.59 -1.75
N CYS A 124 9.65 -12.33 -2.08
CA CYS A 124 8.94 -13.17 -1.11
C CYS A 124 9.77 -14.37 -0.66
N HIS A 125 9.54 -14.80 0.57
CA HIS A 125 10.13 -16.02 1.11
C HIS A 125 9.70 -17.27 0.30
N ARG A 126 10.64 -18.17 0.06
CA ARG A 126 10.34 -19.48 -0.53
C ARG A 126 9.54 -20.31 0.46
N GLY A 127 8.54 -21.02 -0.03
CA GLY A 127 7.70 -21.91 0.78
C GLY A 127 6.34 -21.33 1.14
N TRP A 128 6.26 -20.04 1.51
CA TRP A 128 4.98 -19.45 1.97
C TRP A 128 4.74 -18.00 1.59
N GLY A 129 5.74 -17.27 1.06
CA GLY A 129 5.63 -15.85 0.78
C GLY A 129 4.51 -15.51 -0.20
N VAL A 130 3.74 -14.47 0.12
CA VAL A 130 2.59 -14.01 -0.67
C VAL A 130 2.84 -12.63 -1.23
N SER A 131 2.81 -12.49 -2.55
CA SER A 131 2.89 -11.22 -3.26
C SER A 131 1.50 -10.79 -3.74
N VAL A 132 1.06 -9.59 -3.34
CA VAL A 132 -0.24 -9.02 -3.71
C VAL A 132 -0.07 -7.87 -4.67
N VAL A 133 -0.69 -7.97 -5.84
CA VAL A 133 -0.75 -6.91 -6.84
C VAL A 133 -1.96 -6.03 -6.55
N ILE A 134 -1.71 -4.74 -6.29
CA ILE A 134 -2.74 -3.71 -6.05
C ILE A 134 -2.68 -2.65 -7.15
N GLY A 135 -1.46 -2.27 -7.55
CA GLY A 135 -1.23 -1.27 -8.58
C GLY A 135 -1.83 -1.69 -9.92
N VAL A 136 -2.40 -0.73 -10.65
CA VAL A 136 -3.00 -0.97 -11.96
C VAL A 136 -1.95 -0.67 -13.04
N ALA A 137 -1.58 -1.68 -13.80
CA ALA A 137 -0.70 -1.52 -14.96
C ALA A 137 -1.45 -0.91 -16.15
N GLU A 138 -0.70 -0.34 -17.09
CA GLU A 138 -1.25 0.12 -18.37
C GLU A 138 -1.95 -1.03 -19.10
N ALA A 139 -3.00 -0.68 -19.86
CA ALA A 139 -3.74 -1.66 -20.64
C ALA A 139 -2.81 -2.41 -21.63
N GLY A 140 -2.99 -3.72 -21.73
CA GLY A 140 -2.19 -4.59 -22.60
C GLY A 140 -0.81 -4.99 -22.06
N LYS A 141 -0.42 -4.53 -20.87
CA LYS A 141 0.79 -5.02 -20.21
C LYS A 141 0.54 -6.37 -19.56
N GLU A 142 1.54 -7.23 -19.65
CA GLU A 142 1.53 -8.55 -19.05
C GLU A 142 2.59 -8.66 -17.97
N ILE A 143 2.33 -9.49 -16.97
CA ILE A 143 3.32 -9.86 -15.96
C ILE A 143 3.88 -11.26 -16.29
N SER A 144 5.17 -11.44 -16.07
CA SER A 144 5.83 -12.72 -16.33
C SER A 144 6.82 -13.06 -15.22
N THR A 145 6.94 -14.34 -14.91
CA THR A 145 7.93 -14.84 -13.96
C THR A 145 8.43 -16.23 -14.38
N ARG A 146 9.55 -16.65 -13.80
CA ARG A 146 10.03 -18.01 -13.99
C ARG A 146 9.10 -18.98 -13.23
N PRO A 147 8.63 -20.09 -13.82
CA PRO A 147 7.76 -21.05 -13.16
C PRO A 147 8.29 -21.54 -11.81
N PHE A 148 9.62 -21.62 -11.68
CA PHE A 148 10.29 -22.02 -10.44
C PHE A 148 9.96 -21.11 -9.24
N GLN A 149 9.64 -19.84 -9.47
CA GLN A 149 9.20 -18.94 -8.40
C GLN A 149 7.90 -19.43 -7.73
N LEU A 150 7.00 -19.98 -8.52
CA LEU A 150 5.71 -20.51 -8.03
C LEU A 150 5.86 -21.95 -7.50
N VAL A 151 6.63 -22.79 -8.19
CA VAL A 151 6.91 -24.18 -7.75
C VAL A 151 7.56 -24.22 -6.35
N THR A 152 8.35 -23.20 -6.01
CA THR A 152 8.96 -23.06 -4.69
C THR A 152 8.01 -22.52 -3.61
N GLY A 153 6.70 -22.47 -3.86
CA GLY A 153 5.68 -22.19 -2.85
C GLY A 153 5.27 -20.73 -2.71
N ARG A 154 5.85 -19.82 -3.51
CA ARG A 154 5.39 -18.43 -3.52
C ARG A 154 3.99 -18.32 -4.13
N VAL A 155 3.20 -17.40 -3.61
CA VAL A 155 1.86 -17.10 -4.12
C VAL A 155 1.85 -15.72 -4.75
N TRP A 156 1.38 -15.63 -5.99
CA TRP A 156 1.09 -14.36 -6.66
C TRP A 156 -0.41 -14.18 -6.79
N LYS A 157 -0.96 -13.13 -6.22
CA LYS A 157 -2.41 -12.89 -6.26
C LYS A 157 -2.74 -11.41 -6.39
N GLY A 158 -3.86 -11.13 -7.02
CA GLY A 158 -4.44 -9.80 -7.07
C GLY A 158 -5.40 -9.52 -5.92
N THR A 159 -5.80 -8.26 -5.82
CA THR A 159 -6.86 -7.85 -4.90
C THR A 159 -7.76 -6.82 -5.60
N ALA A 160 -9.05 -7.07 -5.58
CA ALA A 160 -10.06 -6.09 -5.98
C ALA A 160 -10.72 -5.55 -4.70
N PHE A 161 -10.81 -4.22 -4.57
CA PHE A 161 -11.40 -3.59 -3.38
C PHE A 161 -10.77 -4.03 -2.04
N GLY A 162 -9.49 -4.43 -2.05
CA GLY A 162 -8.83 -4.96 -0.86
C GLY A 162 -9.46 -6.27 -0.34
N GLY A 163 -10.16 -7.03 -1.20
CA GLY A 163 -10.89 -8.22 -0.80
C GLY A 163 -12.08 -7.93 0.13
N ALA A 164 -12.49 -6.67 0.25
CA ALA A 164 -13.54 -6.24 1.16
C ALA A 164 -14.95 -6.55 0.61
N ARG A 165 -15.83 -6.96 1.50
CA ARG A 165 -17.27 -7.03 1.26
C ARG A 165 -17.87 -5.67 1.58
N GLY A 166 -18.26 -4.89 0.57
CA GLY A 166 -18.63 -3.48 0.71
C GLY A 166 -19.59 -3.19 1.86
N ARG A 167 -20.66 -3.99 2.01
CA ARG A 167 -21.68 -3.75 3.06
C ARG A 167 -21.23 -4.06 4.48
N THR A 168 -20.27 -4.98 4.66
CA THR A 168 -19.85 -5.45 5.99
C THR A 168 -18.49 -4.92 6.40
N ASP A 169 -17.57 -4.75 5.46
CA ASP A 169 -16.18 -4.44 5.79
C ASP A 169 -15.90 -2.93 5.69
N VAL A 170 -16.60 -2.18 4.83
CA VAL A 170 -16.47 -0.72 4.78
C VAL A 170 -16.84 -0.08 6.13
N PRO A 171 -18.00 -0.41 6.77
CA PRO A 171 -18.29 0.11 8.10
C PRO A 171 -17.19 -0.21 9.13
N LYS A 172 -16.62 -1.42 9.13
CA LYS A 172 -15.54 -1.77 10.05
C LYS A 172 -14.27 -0.92 9.81
N ILE A 173 -13.94 -0.65 8.55
CA ILE A 173 -12.79 0.16 8.22
C ILE A 173 -13.03 1.63 8.64
N VAL A 174 -14.25 2.13 8.46
CA VAL A 174 -14.66 3.43 8.99
C VAL A 174 -14.55 3.46 10.53
N ASP A 175 -14.97 2.40 11.24
CA ASP A 175 -14.78 2.29 12.68
C ASP A 175 -13.28 2.31 13.07
N TRP A 176 -12.40 1.71 12.29
CA TRP A 176 -10.95 1.80 12.54
C TRP A 176 -10.43 3.23 12.42
N TYR A 177 -10.91 3.98 11.43
CA TYR A 177 -10.57 5.39 11.27
C TYR A 177 -11.15 6.22 12.45
N MET A 178 -12.43 6.07 12.76
CA MET A 178 -13.08 6.81 13.85
C MET A 178 -12.46 6.53 15.23
N ASN A 179 -11.90 5.33 15.43
CA ASN A 179 -11.18 4.93 16.64
C ASN A 179 -9.66 5.21 16.58
N GLY A 180 -9.18 5.91 15.56
CA GLY A 180 -7.77 6.30 15.41
C GLY A 180 -6.81 5.16 15.15
N LYS A 181 -7.30 3.96 14.75
CA LYS A 181 -6.45 2.83 14.38
C LYS A 181 -5.75 3.05 13.04
N ILE A 182 -6.38 3.79 12.14
CA ILE A 182 -5.83 4.24 10.87
C ILE A 182 -6.06 5.75 10.72
N GLN A 183 -5.21 6.41 9.96
CA GLN A 183 -5.22 7.85 9.74
C GLN A 183 -5.42 8.14 8.26
N ILE A 184 -6.38 8.98 7.90
CA ILE A 184 -6.68 9.35 6.52
C ILE A 184 -6.44 10.85 6.30
N ASP A 185 -6.88 11.69 7.23
CA ASP A 185 -6.78 13.14 7.11
C ASP A 185 -5.39 13.66 6.76
N PRO A 186 -4.29 13.11 7.38
CA PRO A 186 -2.95 13.54 7.02
C PRO A 186 -2.56 13.26 5.57
N MET A 187 -3.24 12.33 4.89
CA MET A 187 -2.98 12.02 3.48
C MET A 187 -3.56 13.07 2.53
N ILE A 188 -4.54 13.87 2.98
CA ILE A 188 -5.11 14.96 2.22
C ILE A 188 -4.11 16.12 2.25
N THR A 189 -3.22 16.13 1.26
CA THR A 189 -2.15 17.14 1.16
C THR A 189 -2.58 18.43 0.50
N HIS A 190 -3.64 18.38 -0.30
CA HIS A 190 -4.14 19.53 -1.05
C HIS A 190 -5.67 19.51 -1.10
N VAL A 191 -6.26 20.66 -0.78
CA VAL A 191 -7.70 20.94 -0.98
C VAL A 191 -7.80 21.99 -2.08
N LEU A 192 -8.50 21.69 -3.15
CA LEU A 192 -8.58 22.47 -4.38
C LEU A 192 -10.04 22.83 -4.67
N LYS A 193 -10.25 23.92 -5.40
CA LYS A 193 -11.54 24.23 -6.03
C LYS A 193 -11.66 23.50 -7.36
N LEU A 194 -12.87 23.40 -7.91
CA LEU A 194 -13.09 22.73 -9.20
C LEU A 194 -12.24 23.33 -10.32
N GLU A 195 -12.07 24.66 -10.33
CA GLU A 195 -11.29 25.36 -11.35
C GLU A 195 -9.80 25.01 -11.30
N GLU A 196 -9.32 24.48 -10.17
CA GLU A 196 -7.93 24.07 -9.94
C GLU A 196 -7.67 22.59 -10.21
N ILE A 197 -8.64 21.85 -10.79
CA ILE A 197 -8.53 20.39 -10.95
C ILE A 197 -7.27 19.99 -11.75
N ASN A 198 -6.89 20.75 -12.78
CA ASN A 198 -5.69 20.48 -13.56
C ASN A 198 -4.42 20.59 -12.71
N LYS A 199 -4.35 21.57 -11.79
CA LYS A 199 -3.26 21.68 -10.82
C LYS A 199 -3.16 20.44 -9.93
N GLY A 200 -4.30 19.82 -9.59
CA GLY A 200 -4.32 18.55 -8.84
C GLY A 200 -3.62 17.43 -9.60
N PHE A 201 -3.83 17.33 -10.90
CA PHE A 201 -3.15 16.36 -11.76
C PHE A 201 -1.64 16.67 -11.87
N ASP A 202 -1.26 17.94 -12.03
CA ASP A 202 0.14 18.33 -12.08
C ASP A 202 0.88 17.94 -10.78
N LEU A 203 0.29 18.26 -9.63
CA LEU A 203 0.84 17.87 -8.32
C LEU A 203 0.99 16.35 -8.16
N MET A 204 0.06 15.58 -8.73
CA MET A 204 0.14 14.13 -8.73
C MET A 204 1.29 13.63 -9.62
N HIS A 205 1.43 14.16 -10.83
CA HIS A 205 2.52 13.82 -11.75
C HIS A 205 3.90 14.17 -11.19
N GLU A 206 4.01 15.30 -10.48
CA GLU A 206 5.24 15.74 -9.83
C GLU A 206 5.54 14.97 -8.53
N GLY A 207 4.65 14.07 -8.10
CA GLY A 207 4.79 13.32 -6.84
C GLY A 207 4.70 14.16 -5.57
N LYS A 208 4.20 15.40 -5.67
CA LYS A 208 4.05 16.36 -4.57
C LYS A 208 2.76 16.15 -3.77
N SER A 209 1.77 15.49 -4.35
CA SER A 209 0.52 15.16 -3.67
C SER A 209 0.48 13.69 -3.26
N ILE A 210 0.03 13.43 -2.03
CA ILE A 210 -0.42 12.10 -1.62
C ILE A 210 -1.88 11.94 -2.06
N ARG A 211 -2.71 12.92 -1.70
CA ARG A 211 -4.10 13.03 -2.15
C ARG A 211 -4.49 14.50 -2.30
N SER A 212 -5.09 14.83 -3.42
CA SER A 212 -5.77 16.09 -3.66
C SER A 212 -7.28 15.88 -3.59
N VAL A 213 -8.00 16.74 -2.89
CA VAL A 213 -9.46 16.71 -2.75
C VAL A 213 -10.01 17.98 -3.40
N VAL A 214 -11.01 17.84 -4.26
CA VAL A 214 -11.74 18.95 -4.87
C VAL A 214 -13.02 19.17 -4.08
N VAL A 215 -13.24 20.41 -3.64
CA VAL A 215 -14.47 20.81 -2.93
C VAL A 215 -15.32 21.70 -3.86
N PHE A 216 -16.63 21.54 -3.77
CA PHE A 216 -17.63 22.26 -4.57
C PHE A 216 -18.30 23.35 -3.74
#